data_ed189c8833f9537aa84f45b549194268
#
_entry.id   ed189c8833f9537aa84f45b549194268
#
_cell.length_a   1.000
_cell.length_b   1.000
_cell.length_c   1.000
_cell.angle_alpha   90.00
_cell.angle_beta   90.00
_cell.angle_gamma   90.00
#
_symmetry.space_group_name_H-M   'P 1'
#
loop_
_entity.id
_entity.type
_entity.pdbx_description
1 polymer ?
#
loop_
_entity_poly.entity_id
_entity_poly.type
_entity_poly.pdbx_seq_one_letter_code
_entity_poly.pdbx_strand_id
1 'polypeptide(L)'
;MYDGPAIIRVNDADHGARVRLTGHLDPIDGRYHWRGMVSDCALDPTLRLPQQVSVSIEGRTSQGQLTEMTPWGTHCVAGVGMPPYPVG
;
A
#
# COMPACT_ATOMS: atom_id res chain seq x y z
N MET A 1 7.97 4.58 9.66
CA MET A 1 6.53 4.73 9.50
C MET A 1 6.21 5.92 8.62
N TYR A 2 5.23 5.80 7.77
CA TYR A 2 4.76 6.89 6.92
C TYR A 2 3.25 7.07 7.11
N ASP A 3 2.80 8.32 7.21
CA ASP A 3 1.38 8.66 7.28
C ASP A 3 1.17 9.92 6.45
N GLY A 4 0.50 9.78 5.32
CA GLY A 4 0.29 10.91 4.44
C GLY A 4 -0.30 10.51 3.10
N PRO A 5 -0.26 11.44 2.11
CA PRO A 5 -0.85 11.18 0.80
C PRO A 5 -0.01 10.22 -0.03
N ALA A 6 -0.70 9.46 -0.89
CA ALA A 6 -0.08 8.54 -1.83
C ALA A 6 -0.97 8.39 -3.05
N ILE A 7 -0.40 7.80 -4.10
CA ILE A 7 -1.15 7.42 -5.30
C ILE A 7 -1.17 5.89 -5.36
N ILE A 8 -2.36 5.34 -5.44
CA ILE A 8 -2.56 3.89 -5.59
C ILE A 8 -2.94 3.63 -7.04
N ARG A 9 -2.14 2.86 -7.74
CA ARG A 9 -2.41 2.48 -9.13
C ARG A 9 -2.98 1.07 -9.18
N VAL A 10 -4.20 0.94 -9.68
CA VAL A 10 -4.91 -0.32 -9.84
C VAL A 10 -5.40 -0.40 -11.27
N ASN A 11 -5.00 -1.46 -12.00
CA ASN A 11 -5.43 -1.69 -13.40
C ASN A 11 -5.23 -0.46 -14.30
N ASP A 12 -4.05 0.16 -14.20
CA ASP A 12 -3.65 1.36 -14.97
C ASP A 12 -4.44 2.62 -14.63
N ALA A 13 -5.18 2.62 -13.55
CA ALA A 13 -5.89 3.80 -13.06
C ALA A 13 -5.25 4.29 -11.76
N ASP A 14 -4.96 5.58 -11.70
CA ASP A 14 -4.35 6.19 -10.50
C ASP A 14 -5.45 6.76 -9.60
N HIS A 15 -5.32 6.47 -8.31
CA HIS A 15 -6.25 6.96 -7.30
C HIS A 15 -5.49 7.67 -6.19
N GLY A 16 -5.86 8.91 -5.90
CA GLY A 16 -5.33 9.60 -4.75
C GLY A 16 -5.87 8.97 -3.46
N ALA A 17 -5.00 8.82 -2.47
CA ALA A 17 -5.35 8.17 -1.21
C ALA A 17 -4.51 8.70 -0.09
N ARG A 18 -4.90 8.39 1.13
CA ARG A 18 -4.06 8.56 2.31
C ARG A 18 -3.66 7.20 2.82
N VAL A 19 -2.38 7.03 3.12
CA VAL A 19 -1.87 5.76 3.59
C VAL A 19 -1.15 5.92 4.93
N ARG A 20 -1.23 4.88 5.74
CA ARG A 20 -0.42 4.75 6.95
C ARG A 20 0.34 3.44 6.83
N LEU A 21 1.65 3.55 6.67
CA LEU A 21 2.50 2.40 6.38
C LEU A 21 3.54 2.23 7.47
N THR A 22 3.86 0.98 7.78
CA THR A 22 4.93 0.61 8.67
C THR A 22 5.62 -0.62 8.10
N GLY A 23 6.85 -0.87 8.51
CA GLY A 23 7.57 -2.01 8.00
C GLY A 23 8.71 -2.43 8.90
N HIS A 24 9.28 -3.56 8.58
CA HIS A 24 10.41 -4.12 9.31
C HIS A 24 11.21 -5.08 8.45
N LEU A 25 12.47 -5.25 8.80
CA LEU A 25 13.30 -6.27 8.20
C LEU A 25 12.99 -7.61 8.85
N ASP A 26 12.54 -8.57 8.06
CA ASP A 26 12.22 -9.90 8.57
C ASP A 26 13.50 -10.74 8.61
N PRO A 27 13.95 -11.21 9.78
CA PRO A 27 15.17 -11.99 9.87
C PRO A 27 15.06 -13.40 9.27
N ILE A 28 13.84 -13.88 9.04
CA ILE A 28 13.62 -15.22 8.50
C ILE A 28 13.99 -15.27 7.03
N ASP A 29 13.55 -14.28 6.23
CA ASP A 29 13.84 -14.26 4.80
C ASP A 29 14.85 -13.18 4.39
N GLY A 30 15.28 -12.34 5.31
CA GLY A 30 16.21 -11.26 5.05
C GLY A 30 15.64 -10.12 4.22
N ARG A 31 14.32 -10.05 4.08
CA ARG A 31 13.65 -9.03 3.27
C ARG A 31 12.93 -8.04 4.14
N TYR A 32 12.78 -6.82 3.61
CA TYR A 32 11.98 -5.80 4.25
C TYR A 32 10.50 -6.03 3.89
N HIS A 33 9.65 -6.10 4.90
CA HIS A 33 8.20 -6.23 4.73
C HIS A 33 7.53 -4.96 5.22
N TRP A 34 6.66 -4.41 4.39
CA TRP A 34 5.89 -3.24 4.78
C TRP A 34 4.40 -3.50 4.59
N ARG A 35 3.61 -2.87 5.42
CA ARG A 35 2.16 -3.01 5.38
C ARG A 35 1.51 -1.77 5.97
N GLY A 36 0.22 -1.64 5.74
CA GLY A 36 -0.54 -0.55 6.32
C GLY A 36 -1.95 -0.50 5.81
N MET A 37 -2.52 0.69 5.90
CA MET A 37 -3.90 0.91 5.52
C MET A 37 -4.01 2.04 4.52
N VAL A 38 -4.95 1.89 3.59
CA VAL A 38 -5.28 2.89 2.57
C VAL A 38 -6.66 3.43 2.89
N SER A 39 -6.77 4.74 3.06
CA SER A 39 -8.02 5.43 3.33
C SER A 39 -8.23 6.56 2.34
N ASP A 40 -9.43 7.15 2.35
CA ASP A 40 -9.78 8.28 1.47
C ASP A 40 -9.49 7.99 0.00
N CYS A 41 -9.71 6.74 -0.42
CA CYS A 41 -9.44 6.28 -1.78
C CYS A 41 -10.73 5.79 -2.42
N ALA A 42 -11.07 6.35 -3.57
CA ALA A 42 -12.28 5.99 -4.32
C ALA A 42 -12.05 4.73 -5.16
N LEU A 43 -11.77 3.62 -4.51
CA LEU A 43 -11.61 2.34 -5.19
C LEU A 43 -12.97 1.73 -5.48
N ASP A 44 -13.04 0.96 -6.58
CA ASP A 44 -14.24 0.24 -6.96
C ASP A 44 -14.61 -0.76 -5.85
N PRO A 45 -15.81 -0.68 -5.26
CA PRO A 45 -16.22 -1.62 -4.22
C PRO A 45 -16.36 -3.06 -4.71
N THR A 46 -16.42 -3.27 -6.04
CA THR A 46 -16.47 -4.63 -6.61
C THR A 46 -15.08 -5.20 -6.89
N LEU A 47 -14.02 -4.47 -6.55
CA LEU A 47 -12.65 -4.90 -6.76
C LEU A 47 -12.39 -6.21 -6.02
N ARG A 48 -11.86 -7.18 -6.74
CA ARG A 48 -11.54 -8.48 -6.14
C ARG A 48 -10.23 -8.39 -5.37
N LEU A 49 -10.24 -8.90 -4.16
CA LEU A 49 -9.06 -8.96 -3.31
C LEU A 49 -8.61 -10.40 -3.14
N PRO A 50 -7.31 -10.68 -3.08
CA PRO A 50 -6.22 -9.70 -3.13
C PRO A 50 -6.02 -9.12 -4.53
N GLN A 51 -5.59 -7.88 -4.59
CA GLN A 51 -5.36 -7.16 -5.84
C GLN A 51 -3.96 -6.55 -5.86
N GLN A 52 -3.22 -6.80 -6.93
CA GLN A 52 -1.90 -6.21 -7.11
C GLN A 52 -2.03 -4.72 -7.43
N VAL A 53 -1.24 -3.90 -6.75
CA VAL A 53 -1.27 -2.45 -6.92
C VAL A 53 0.14 -1.89 -6.87
N SER A 54 0.28 -0.65 -7.33
CA SER A 54 1.50 0.14 -7.12
C SER A 54 1.18 1.27 -6.15
N VAL A 55 2.06 1.51 -5.21
CA VAL A 55 1.93 2.61 -4.25
C VAL A 55 3.04 3.61 -4.52
N SER A 56 2.67 4.84 -4.82
CA SER A 56 3.63 5.90 -5.12
C SER A 56 3.53 7.01 -4.09
N ILE A 57 4.68 7.38 -3.52
CA ILE A 57 4.81 8.46 -2.54
C ILE A 57 6.01 9.29 -2.95
N GLU A 58 5.77 10.58 -3.26
CA GLU A 58 6.83 11.54 -3.58
C GLU A 58 7.83 11.02 -4.61
N GLY A 59 7.32 10.43 -5.69
CA GLY A 59 8.15 9.92 -6.78
C GLY A 59 8.74 8.53 -6.55
N ARG A 60 8.50 7.93 -5.40
CA ARG A 60 8.91 6.55 -5.12
C ARG A 60 7.75 5.62 -5.33
N THR A 61 7.96 4.55 -6.08
CA THR A 61 6.91 3.58 -6.39
C THR A 61 7.33 2.20 -5.95
N SER A 62 6.44 1.50 -5.27
CA SER A 62 6.66 0.12 -4.85
C SER A 62 5.45 -0.72 -5.20
N GLN A 63 5.71 -1.98 -5.52
CA GLN A 63 4.65 -2.94 -5.78
C GLN A 63 4.13 -3.49 -4.46
N GLY A 64 2.82 -3.57 -4.36
CA GLY A 64 2.17 -4.11 -3.18
C GLY A 64 0.89 -4.84 -3.55
N GLN A 65 0.15 -5.22 -2.55
CA GLN A 65 -1.07 -5.97 -2.73
C GLN A 65 -2.12 -5.48 -1.74
N LEU A 66 -3.30 -5.17 -2.24
CA LEU A 66 -4.46 -4.93 -1.39
C LEU A 66 -4.97 -6.29 -0.94
N THR A 67 -5.03 -6.53 0.36
CA THR A 67 -5.32 -7.86 0.89
C THR A 67 -6.75 -8.01 1.37
N GLU A 68 -7.31 -6.96 1.97
CA GLU A 68 -8.68 -7.01 2.45
C GLU A 68 -9.24 -5.60 2.63
N MET A 69 -10.54 -5.51 2.74
CA MET A 69 -11.25 -4.27 3.07
C MET A 69 -11.83 -4.38 4.46
N THR A 70 -11.64 -3.34 5.28
CA THR A 70 -12.23 -3.31 6.62
C THR A 70 -13.69 -2.91 6.54
N PRO A 71 -14.49 -3.16 7.60
CA PRO A 71 -15.89 -2.70 7.65
C PRO A 71 -16.07 -1.19 7.52
N TRP A 72 -15.01 -0.41 7.74
CA TRP A 72 -15.05 1.06 7.64
C TRP A 72 -14.68 1.58 6.26
N GLY A 73 -14.49 0.69 5.28
CA GLY A 73 -14.16 1.08 3.91
C GLY A 73 -12.70 1.38 3.65
N THR A 74 -11.80 1.09 4.59
CA THR A 74 -10.36 1.19 4.37
C THR A 74 -9.83 -0.14 3.84
N HIS A 75 -8.72 -0.08 3.11
CA HIS A 75 -8.10 -1.29 2.55
C HIS A 75 -6.77 -1.54 3.24
N CYS A 76 -6.46 -2.81 3.48
CA CYS A 76 -5.15 -3.22 3.94
C CYS A 76 -4.23 -3.43 2.75
N VAL A 77 -2.99 -2.96 2.85
CA VAL A 77 -1.99 -3.10 1.81
C VAL A 77 -0.73 -3.69 2.41
N ALA A 78 -0.03 -4.52 1.65
CA ALA A 78 1.22 -5.12 2.07
C ALA A 78 2.17 -5.25 0.89
N GLY A 79 3.46 -5.22 1.17
CA GLY A 79 4.48 -5.40 0.15
C GLY A 79 5.76 -5.97 0.74
N VAL A 80 6.61 -6.48 -0.13
CA VAL A 80 7.91 -7.03 0.23
C VAL A 80 8.97 -6.33 -0.61
N GLY A 81 10.06 -5.95 0.01
CA GLY A 81 11.15 -5.23 -0.65
C GLY A 81 11.16 -3.76 -0.27
N MET A 82 11.70 -2.93 -1.14
CA MET A 82 11.83 -1.49 -0.88
C MET A 82 10.46 -0.86 -0.68
N PRO A 83 10.18 -0.23 0.47
CA PRO A 83 8.93 0.46 0.67
C PRO A 83 8.86 1.76 -0.16
N PRO A 84 7.63 2.29 -0.40
CA PRO A 84 7.49 3.53 -1.15
C PRO A 84 7.76 4.79 -0.35
N TYR A 85 8.32 4.67 0.85
CA TYR A 85 8.67 5.79 1.73
C TYR A 85 10.14 5.66 2.15
N PRO A 86 10.77 6.77 2.56
CA PRO A 86 12.17 6.72 3.02
C PRO A 86 12.31 5.84 4.26
N VAL A 87 13.30 4.94 4.23
CA VAL A 87 13.67 4.11 5.37
C VAL A 87 14.91 4.75 5.98
N GLY A 88 14.73 5.29 7.14
CA GLY A 88 15.81 6.04 7.76
C GLY A 88 16.43 5.36 8.93
#